data_8337ecdae5e5631f09504639d9d58cc8
#
_entry.id   8337ecdae5e5631f09504639d9d58cc8
#
_cell.length_a   1.000
_cell.length_b   1.000
_cell.length_c   1.000
_cell.angle_alpha   90.00
_cell.angle_beta   90.00
_cell.angle_gamma   90.00
#
_symmetry.space_group_name_H-M   'P 1'
#
loop_
_entity.id
_entity.type
_entity.pdbx_description
1 polymer ?
#
loop_
_entity_poly.entity_id
_entity_poly.type
_entity_poly.pdbx_seq_one_letter_code
_entity_poly.pdbx_strand_id
1 'polypeptide(L)'
;MYPLTADDGTTKWVISEGGRYYRIGDLKKIDGHWTFVQDKDSDRYVMNFGPHSYAAMTYYIGNGETTNGKPENRRIMINWASTWADGYCNNVDKVTGQWGYNGFFNLQTELNVKKIDGKYKLVQTPIDEYKTLRVNEAATKLENVTIPKKTENSENLLSGVKAGQYEVVAELTPQAGTK
;
A
#
# COMPACT_ATOMS: atom_id res chain seq x y z
N MET A 1 -4.64 16.15 4.40
CA MET A 1 -3.59 16.19 5.45
C MET A 1 -4.13 15.51 6.69
N TYR A 2 -3.30 14.72 7.39
CA TYR A 2 -3.70 13.95 8.56
C TYR A 2 -2.50 13.63 9.47
N PRO A 3 -2.71 13.47 10.80
CA PRO A 3 -1.66 13.03 11.71
C PRO A 3 -1.56 11.51 11.75
N LEU A 4 -0.35 11.02 12.01
CA LEU A 4 -0.06 9.63 12.35
C LEU A 4 0.99 9.60 13.47
N THR A 5 0.87 8.63 14.37
CA THR A 5 1.87 8.39 15.40
C THR A 5 2.91 7.39 14.88
N ALA A 6 4.16 7.81 14.88
CA ALA A 6 5.28 6.96 14.49
C ALA A 6 5.58 5.87 15.54
N ASP A 7 6.41 4.90 15.18
CA ASP A 7 6.85 3.80 16.05
C ASP A 7 7.67 4.26 17.27
N ASP A 8 8.25 5.46 17.23
CA ASP A 8 8.95 6.09 18.35
C ASP A 8 8.03 6.99 19.21
N GLY A 9 6.73 6.99 18.98
CA GLY A 9 5.74 7.79 19.69
C GLY A 9 5.58 9.22 19.18
N THR A 10 6.38 9.64 18.19
CA THR A 10 6.30 10.99 17.63
C THR A 10 5.08 11.12 16.71
N THR A 11 4.29 12.16 16.89
CA THR A 11 3.22 12.48 15.94
C THR A 11 3.78 13.25 14.76
N LYS A 12 3.55 12.73 13.56
CA LYS A 12 3.88 13.38 12.29
C LYS A 12 2.63 13.66 11.48
N TRP A 13 2.68 14.74 10.72
CA TRP A 13 1.64 15.10 9.78
C TRP A 13 2.03 14.69 8.37
N VAL A 14 1.09 14.10 7.67
CA VAL A 14 1.26 13.65 6.29
C VAL A 14 0.35 14.48 5.38
N ILE A 15 0.91 14.99 4.30
CA ILE A 15 0.17 15.52 3.16
C ILE A 15 0.30 14.50 2.04
N SER A 16 -0.81 13.88 1.64
CA SER A 16 -0.87 13.01 0.47
C SER A 16 -1.37 13.77 -0.75
N GLU A 17 -0.74 13.54 -1.88
CA GLU A 17 -1.01 14.21 -3.14
C GLU A 17 -1.60 13.20 -4.13
N GLY A 18 -2.94 13.16 -4.19
CA GLY A 18 -3.69 12.31 -5.13
C GLY A 18 -3.46 10.80 -5.01
N GLY A 19 -2.82 10.33 -3.94
CA GLY A 19 -2.47 8.91 -3.76
C GLY A 19 -1.18 8.49 -4.45
N ARG A 20 -0.47 9.43 -5.07
CA ARG A 20 0.78 9.14 -5.79
C ARG A 20 2.02 9.57 -5.02
N TYR A 21 1.94 10.67 -4.31
CA TYR A 21 3.05 11.25 -3.56
C TYR A 21 2.61 11.64 -2.16
N TYR A 22 3.58 11.83 -1.28
CA TYR A 22 3.35 12.38 0.06
C TYR A 22 4.52 13.20 0.56
N ARG A 23 4.25 14.01 1.58
CA ARG A 23 5.22 14.78 2.35
C ARG A 23 4.97 14.53 3.83
N ILE A 24 6.04 14.54 4.62
CA ILE A 24 5.97 14.40 6.07
C ILE A 24 6.54 15.65 6.73
N GLY A 25 5.95 16.04 7.84
CA GLY A 25 6.37 17.19 8.62
C GLY A 25 5.58 17.34 9.90
N ASP A 26 5.62 18.54 10.43
CA ASP A 26 4.92 18.94 11.65
C ASP A 26 3.89 20.03 11.35
N LEU A 27 2.83 20.07 12.15
CA LEU A 27 1.91 21.21 12.16
C LEU A 27 2.33 22.16 13.27
N LYS A 28 2.77 23.35 12.93
CA LYS A 28 3.26 24.36 13.86
C LYS A 28 2.44 25.65 13.78
N LYS A 29 2.32 26.36 14.89
CA LYS A 29 1.72 27.69 14.91
C LYS A 29 2.81 28.72 14.64
N ILE A 30 2.73 29.40 13.50
CA ILE A 30 3.65 30.44 13.06
C ILE A 30 2.84 31.70 12.83
N ASP A 31 3.20 32.79 13.48
CA ASP A 31 2.48 34.10 13.39
C ASP A 31 0.97 33.97 13.59
N GLY A 32 0.58 33.11 14.54
CA GLY A 32 -0.83 32.89 14.85
C GLY A 32 -1.55 31.88 13.95
N HIS A 33 -0.95 31.40 12.87
CA HIS A 33 -1.53 30.50 11.89
C HIS A 33 -0.95 29.07 11.97
N TRP A 34 -1.81 28.07 11.83
CA TRP A 34 -1.35 26.68 11.72
C TRP A 34 -0.70 26.44 10.35
N THR A 35 0.58 26.11 10.38
CA THR A 35 1.42 25.94 9.18
C THR A 35 2.03 24.56 9.18
N PHE A 36 1.92 23.87 8.04
CA PHE A 36 2.66 22.62 7.83
C PHE A 36 4.14 22.96 7.55
N VAL A 37 5.02 22.43 8.37
CA VAL A 37 6.47 22.56 8.23
C VAL A 37 7.02 21.20 7.85
N GLN A 38 7.42 21.06 6.59
CA GLN A 38 8.01 19.83 6.08
C GLN A 38 9.33 19.53 6.81
N ASP A 39 9.60 18.26 7.09
CA ASP A 39 10.88 17.83 7.66
C ASP A 39 12.00 18.20 6.69
N LYS A 40 13.10 18.77 7.21
CA LYS A 40 14.19 19.33 6.38
C LYS A 40 14.84 18.33 5.43
N ASP A 41 14.90 17.05 5.85
CA ASP A 41 15.50 15.97 5.09
C ASP A 41 14.44 15.11 4.37
N SER A 42 13.23 15.62 4.26
CA SER A 42 12.12 14.91 3.62
C SER A 42 11.87 15.53 2.25
N ASP A 43 12.06 14.73 1.23
CA ASP A 43 11.63 15.07 -0.10
C ASP A 43 10.12 14.80 -0.28
N ARG A 44 9.65 15.06 -1.47
CA ARG A 44 8.38 14.54 -1.94
C ARG A 44 8.56 13.07 -2.26
N TYR A 45 8.01 12.22 -1.42
CA TYR A 45 8.14 10.77 -1.57
C TYR A 45 7.06 10.18 -2.48
N VAL A 46 7.41 9.08 -3.14
CA VAL A 46 6.44 8.26 -3.88
C VAL A 46 5.64 7.43 -2.89
N MET A 47 4.30 7.51 -2.99
CA MET A 47 3.38 6.74 -2.14
C MET A 47 3.13 5.33 -2.70
N ASN A 48 3.03 5.21 -4.03
CA ASN A 48 2.79 3.95 -4.73
C ASN A 48 3.72 3.83 -5.93
N PHE A 49 4.31 2.66 -6.09
CA PHE A 49 5.27 2.38 -7.17
C PHE A 49 4.62 2.01 -8.49
N GLY A 50 3.36 1.56 -8.46
CA GLY A 50 2.60 1.25 -9.67
C GLY A 50 1.98 2.48 -10.31
N PRO A 51 1.66 2.44 -11.61
CA PRO A 51 1.00 3.54 -12.31
C PRO A 51 -0.45 3.74 -11.87
N HIS A 52 -1.11 2.67 -11.44
CA HIS A 52 -2.54 2.64 -11.16
C HIS A 52 -2.84 2.91 -9.67
N SER A 53 -2.63 4.15 -9.27
CA SER A 53 -2.97 4.64 -7.94
C SER A 53 -3.29 6.12 -8.02
N TYR A 54 -4.58 6.46 -7.98
CA TYR A 54 -5.03 7.84 -8.06
C TYR A 54 -6.24 8.13 -7.19
N ALA A 55 -6.52 9.40 -6.97
CA ALA A 55 -7.66 9.90 -6.21
C ALA A 55 -7.80 9.24 -4.82
N ALA A 56 -6.67 9.00 -4.16
CA ALA A 56 -6.66 8.36 -2.84
C ALA A 56 -7.40 9.19 -1.80
N MET A 57 -8.26 8.51 -1.08
CA MET A 57 -8.94 9.04 0.10
C MET A 57 -8.50 8.24 1.32
N THR A 58 -8.39 8.92 2.45
CA THR A 58 -8.11 8.27 3.72
C THR A 58 -9.25 8.51 4.69
N TYR A 59 -9.58 7.51 5.46
CA TYR A 59 -10.53 7.61 6.56
C TYR A 59 -9.92 7.05 7.84
N TYR A 60 -10.45 7.52 8.92
CA TYR A 60 -10.02 7.16 10.26
C TYR A 60 -11.03 6.20 10.85
N ILE A 61 -10.54 5.07 11.35
CA ILE A 61 -11.37 4.13 12.08
C ILE A 61 -11.17 4.39 13.56
N GLY A 62 -12.25 4.75 14.23
CA GLY A 62 -12.35 4.64 15.65
C GLY A 62 -12.42 5.92 16.44
N ASN A 63 -12.98 5.73 17.64
CA ASN A 63 -13.07 6.70 18.72
C ASN A 63 -12.31 6.23 19.97
N GLY A 64 -11.24 5.45 19.78
CA GLY A 64 -10.52 4.82 20.87
C GLY A 64 -11.12 3.48 21.32
N GLU A 65 -12.13 2.98 20.63
CA GLU A 65 -12.69 1.64 20.84
C GLU A 65 -11.85 0.60 20.10
N THR A 66 -11.88 -0.64 20.52
CA THR A 66 -11.20 -1.74 19.85
C THR A 66 -12.19 -2.56 19.03
N THR A 67 -11.98 -2.64 17.73
CA THR A 67 -12.69 -3.59 16.88
C THR A 67 -11.80 -4.79 16.62
N ASN A 68 -12.26 -5.97 16.94
CA ASN A 68 -11.51 -7.22 16.79
C ASN A 68 -10.15 -7.23 17.53
N GLY A 69 -10.08 -6.58 18.69
CA GLY A 69 -8.87 -6.55 19.52
C GLY A 69 -7.76 -5.62 19.04
N LYS A 70 -8.00 -4.79 18.03
CA LYS A 70 -7.06 -3.79 17.55
C LYS A 70 -7.47 -2.39 17.99
N PRO A 71 -6.51 -1.54 18.41
CA PRO A 71 -6.83 -0.16 18.75
C PRO A 71 -7.37 0.59 17.54
N GLU A 72 -8.43 1.32 17.74
CA GLU A 72 -9.15 2.06 16.70
C GLU A 72 -8.54 3.43 16.40
N ASN A 73 -7.22 3.50 16.29
CA ASN A 73 -6.50 4.68 15.80
C ASN A 73 -5.90 4.41 14.42
N ARG A 74 -6.60 3.61 13.64
CA ARG A 74 -6.13 3.19 12.32
C ARG A 74 -6.53 4.21 11.27
N ARG A 75 -5.62 4.51 10.38
CA ARG A 75 -5.92 5.28 9.18
C ARG A 75 -5.83 4.39 7.96
N ILE A 76 -6.94 4.26 7.28
CA ILE A 76 -7.06 3.39 6.11
C ILE A 76 -7.11 4.26 4.86
N MET A 77 -6.44 3.81 3.82
CA MET A 77 -6.47 4.43 2.50
C MET A 77 -7.17 3.51 1.50
N ILE A 78 -7.99 4.13 0.66
CA ILE A 78 -8.55 3.54 -0.54
C ILE A 78 -8.22 4.45 -1.72
N ASN A 79 -7.90 3.88 -2.87
CA ASN A 79 -7.57 4.62 -4.07
C ASN A 79 -8.10 3.93 -5.33
N TRP A 80 -8.24 4.71 -6.37
CA TRP A 80 -8.65 4.22 -7.67
C TRP A 80 -7.50 3.50 -8.37
N ALA A 81 -7.76 2.27 -8.82
CA ALA A 81 -6.78 1.43 -9.51
C ALA A 81 -6.70 1.76 -11.01
N SER A 82 -6.58 3.04 -11.34
CA SER A 82 -6.37 3.53 -12.70
C SER A 82 -5.72 4.91 -12.69
N THR A 83 -5.52 5.48 -13.87
CA THR A 83 -5.10 6.86 -14.08
C THR A 83 -5.91 7.48 -15.24
N TRP A 84 -5.91 8.80 -15.31
CA TRP A 84 -6.54 9.51 -16.43
C TRP A 84 -5.88 9.19 -17.77
N ALA A 85 -4.57 8.91 -17.74
CA ALA A 85 -3.78 8.59 -18.93
C ALA A 85 -4.18 7.26 -19.58
N ASP A 86 -4.73 6.34 -18.81
CA ASP A 86 -5.08 5.01 -19.31
C ASP A 86 -6.47 4.96 -19.98
N GLY A 87 -7.12 6.11 -20.14
CA GLY A 87 -8.38 6.23 -20.86
C GLY A 87 -9.48 5.35 -20.26
N TYR A 88 -9.59 5.38 -18.95
CA TYR A 88 -10.44 4.51 -18.13
C TYR A 88 -11.86 4.31 -18.67
N CYS A 89 -12.41 5.30 -19.37
CA CYS A 89 -13.75 5.23 -19.95
C CYS A 89 -13.81 4.48 -21.26
N ASN A 90 -12.67 4.33 -21.96
CA ASN A 90 -12.66 3.84 -23.34
C ASN A 90 -12.32 2.35 -23.44
N ASN A 91 -11.70 1.79 -22.44
CA ASN A 91 -11.21 0.41 -22.52
C ASN A 91 -12.28 -0.63 -22.14
N VAL A 92 -13.22 -0.25 -21.31
CA VAL A 92 -14.27 -1.18 -20.86
C VAL A 92 -15.24 -1.51 -21.98
N ASP A 93 -15.64 -0.51 -22.77
CA ASP A 93 -16.62 -0.72 -23.87
C ASP A 93 -16.07 -1.52 -25.04
N LYS A 94 -14.78 -1.43 -25.31
CA LYS A 94 -14.15 -2.09 -26.46
C LYS A 94 -13.78 -3.53 -26.17
N VAL A 95 -13.48 -3.84 -24.95
CA VAL A 95 -12.99 -5.18 -24.57
C VAL A 95 -14.13 -6.06 -24.12
N THR A 96 -15.18 -5.50 -23.60
CA THR A 96 -16.08 -6.35 -22.88
C THR A 96 -17.46 -5.83 -22.68
N GLY A 97 -18.17 -5.14 -23.25
CA GLY A 97 -19.60 -5.05 -22.81
C GLY A 97 -20.06 -6.12 -21.79
N GLN A 98 -19.15 -7.01 -21.39
CA GLN A 98 -19.32 -8.15 -20.51
C GLN A 98 -19.10 -7.88 -19.02
N TRP A 99 -18.35 -6.82 -18.64
CA TRP A 99 -17.91 -6.69 -17.24
C TRP A 99 -18.88 -5.90 -16.36
N GLY A 100 -19.76 -5.12 -16.94
CA GLY A 100 -20.80 -4.40 -16.19
C GLY A 100 -20.28 -3.34 -15.19
N TYR A 101 -18.97 -3.00 -15.25
CA TYR A 101 -18.35 -2.00 -14.39
C TYR A 101 -17.26 -1.23 -15.13
N ASN A 102 -16.93 -0.06 -14.64
CA ASN A 102 -15.88 0.80 -15.18
C ASN A 102 -14.93 1.22 -14.05
N GLY A 103 -13.73 0.65 -14.10
CA GLY A 103 -12.72 0.85 -13.06
C GLY A 103 -12.95 0.02 -11.78
N PHE A 104 -11.98 0.03 -10.89
CA PHE A 104 -12.03 -0.65 -9.61
C PHE A 104 -11.14 0.06 -8.59
N PHE A 105 -11.29 -0.29 -7.34
CA PHE A 105 -10.42 0.19 -6.27
C PHE A 105 -9.23 -0.75 -6.07
N ASN A 106 -8.10 -0.19 -5.68
CA ASN A 106 -7.01 -0.97 -5.12
C ASN A 106 -7.43 -1.57 -3.76
N LEU A 107 -6.71 -2.59 -3.34
CA LEU A 107 -6.87 -3.11 -1.99
C LEU A 107 -6.59 -2.01 -0.97
N GLN A 108 -7.43 -1.95 0.07
CA GLN A 108 -7.24 -0.98 1.13
C GLN A 108 -5.95 -1.26 1.90
N THR A 109 -5.28 -0.19 2.29
CA THR A 109 -4.05 -0.26 3.07
C THR A 109 -4.17 0.55 4.34
N GLU A 110 -3.60 0.04 5.41
CA GLU A 110 -3.40 0.78 6.64
C GLU A 110 -2.13 1.63 6.53
N LEU A 111 -2.24 2.90 6.90
CA LEU A 111 -1.18 3.87 6.86
C LEU A 111 -0.54 4.03 8.23
N ASN A 112 0.77 3.90 8.28
CA ASN A 112 1.58 4.11 9.47
C ASN A 112 2.79 4.98 9.13
N VAL A 113 3.41 5.57 10.14
CA VAL A 113 4.70 6.26 10.00
C VAL A 113 5.76 5.49 10.78
N LYS A 114 6.90 5.26 10.16
CA LYS A 114 8.07 4.65 10.81
C LYS A 114 9.31 5.50 10.60
N LYS A 115 10.23 5.42 11.55
CA LYS A 115 11.54 6.04 11.41
C LYS A 115 12.53 5.04 10.80
N ILE A 116 12.89 5.28 9.54
CA ILE A 116 13.78 4.41 8.76
C ILE A 116 15.01 5.25 8.36
N ASP A 117 16.19 4.81 8.72
CA ASP A 117 17.46 5.51 8.47
C ASP A 117 17.43 6.98 8.95
N GLY A 118 16.88 7.19 10.15
CA GLY A 118 16.76 8.50 10.77
C GLY A 118 15.67 9.41 10.19
N LYS A 119 14.96 8.99 9.14
CA LYS A 119 13.90 9.75 8.48
C LYS A 119 12.53 9.11 8.69
N TYR A 120 11.51 9.94 8.89
CA TYR A 120 10.15 9.45 8.94
C TYR A 120 9.65 9.09 7.54
N LYS A 121 9.06 7.91 7.41
CA LYS A 121 8.51 7.37 6.17
C LYS A 121 7.08 6.90 6.40
N LEU A 122 6.22 7.13 5.41
CA LEU A 122 4.91 6.51 5.38
C LEU A 122 5.06 5.04 4.98
N VAL A 123 4.45 4.17 5.75
CA VAL A 123 4.42 2.71 5.51
C VAL A 123 2.97 2.33 5.24
N GLN A 124 2.77 1.51 4.23
CA GLN A 124 1.48 0.98 3.85
C GLN A 124 1.50 -0.53 3.98
N THR A 125 0.50 -1.08 4.64
CA THR A 125 0.29 -2.53 4.74
C THR A 125 -1.14 -2.86 4.33
N PRO A 126 -1.39 -3.95 3.59
CA PRO A 126 -2.74 -4.41 3.39
C PRO A 126 -3.46 -4.56 4.73
N ILE A 127 -4.73 -4.19 4.79
CA ILE A 127 -5.49 -4.33 6.03
C ILE A 127 -5.58 -5.80 6.44
N ASP A 128 -5.49 -6.04 7.75
CA ASP A 128 -5.49 -7.41 8.29
C ASP A 128 -6.80 -8.16 8.03
N GLU A 129 -7.87 -7.45 7.79
CA GLU A 129 -9.18 -8.01 7.46
C GLU A 129 -9.12 -8.91 6.22
N TYR A 130 -8.21 -8.65 5.27
CA TYR A 130 -8.02 -9.52 4.11
C TYR A 130 -7.56 -10.94 4.47
N LYS A 131 -6.93 -11.12 5.63
CA LYS A 131 -6.53 -12.44 6.09
C LYS A 131 -7.71 -13.38 6.34
N THR A 132 -8.89 -12.82 6.59
CA THR A 132 -10.14 -13.60 6.77
C THR A 132 -10.63 -14.25 5.47
N LEU A 133 -10.13 -13.78 4.32
CA LEU A 133 -10.46 -14.33 3.01
C LEU A 133 -9.56 -15.52 2.61
N ARG A 134 -8.56 -15.84 3.43
CA ARG A 134 -7.65 -16.97 3.16
C ARG A 134 -8.36 -18.30 3.32
N VAL A 135 -8.22 -19.14 2.32
CA VAL A 135 -8.65 -20.55 2.36
C VAL A 135 -7.40 -21.39 2.66
N ASN A 136 -7.17 -21.66 3.93
CA ASN A 136 -5.93 -22.29 4.41
C ASN A 136 -5.73 -23.70 3.84
N GLU A 137 -6.82 -24.43 3.61
CA GLU A 137 -6.80 -25.79 3.03
C GLU A 137 -6.27 -25.81 1.58
N ALA A 138 -6.34 -24.66 0.89
CA ALA A 138 -5.82 -24.51 -0.48
C ALA A 138 -4.39 -23.93 -0.51
N ALA A 139 -3.75 -23.72 0.65
CA ALA A 139 -2.42 -23.12 0.70
C ALA A 139 -1.35 -24.07 0.14
N THR A 140 -0.55 -23.54 -0.78
CA THR A 140 0.67 -24.20 -1.24
C THR A 140 1.86 -23.57 -0.54
N LYS A 141 2.68 -24.38 0.11
CA LYS A 141 3.88 -23.93 0.82
C LYS A 141 5.12 -24.52 0.17
N LEU A 142 6.06 -23.66 -0.15
CA LEU A 142 7.40 -24.04 -0.63
C LEU A 142 8.43 -23.50 0.37
N GLU A 143 9.34 -24.36 0.81
CA GLU A 143 10.37 -23.99 1.78
C GLU A 143 11.76 -24.39 1.25
N ASN A 144 12.76 -23.59 1.57
CA ASN A 144 14.16 -23.83 1.21
C ASN A 144 14.39 -24.06 -0.30
N VAL A 145 13.64 -23.34 -1.12
CA VAL A 145 13.74 -23.46 -2.58
C VAL A 145 14.76 -22.45 -3.11
N THR A 146 15.70 -22.95 -3.89
CA THR A 146 16.63 -22.08 -4.62
C THR A 146 15.95 -21.59 -5.90
N ILE A 147 15.87 -20.27 -6.05
CA ILE A 147 15.37 -19.63 -7.28
C ILE A 147 16.58 -19.34 -8.18
N PRO A 148 16.81 -20.08 -9.25
CA PRO A 148 17.94 -19.84 -10.14
C PRO A 148 17.69 -18.60 -11.00
N LYS A 149 18.75 -18.12 -11.64
CA LYS A 149 18.63 -17.08 -12.67
C LYS A 149 17.65 -17.53 -13.75
N LYS A 150 16.71 -16.66 -14.10
CA LYS A 150 15.72 -16.96 -15.14
C LYS A 150 16.40 -17.26 -16.48
N THR A 151 16.03 -18.37 -17.07
CA THR A 151 16.38 -18.79 -18.43
C THR A 151 15.11 -19.14 -19.19
N GLU A 152 15.21 -19.41 -20.49
CA GLU A 152 14.06 -19.87 -21.29
C GLU A 152 13.45 -21.18 -20.78
N ASN A 153 14.27 -22.02 -20.15
CA ASN A 153 13.88 -23.32 -19.60
C ASN A 153 13.64 -23.29 -18.08
N SER A 154 13.50 -22.09 -17.47
CA SER A 154 13.24 -22.01 -16.03
C SER A 154 11.87 -22.60 -15.71
N GLU A 155 11.86 -23.53 -14.77
CA GLU A 155 10.63 -24.14 -14.28
C GLU A 155 9.79 -23.14 -13.49
N ASN A 156 8.48 -23.16 -13.69
CA ASN A 156 7.55 -22.41 -12.87
C ASN A 156 7.25 -23.19 -11.58
N LEU A 157 7.83 -22.75 -10.48
CA LEU A 157 7.67 -23.38 -9.16
C LEU A 157 6.21 -23.43 -8.68
N LEU A 158 5.35 -22.58 -9.23
CA LEU A 158 3.93 -22.50 -8.90
C LEU A 158 3.03 -23.06 -10.00
N SER A 159 3.55 -23.88 -10.90
CA SER A 159 2.81 -24.43 -12.06
C SER A 159 1.57 -25.24 -11.67
N GLY A 160 1.56 -25.84 -10.48
CA GLY A 160 0.42 -26.56 -9.92
C GLY A 160 -0.66 -25.69 -9.27
N VAL A 161 -0.37 -24.40 -9.03
CA VAL A 161 -1.32 -23.49 -8.40
C VAL A 161 -2.25 -22.90 -9.45
N LYS A 162 -3.54 -23.19 -9.32
CA LYS A 162 -4.60 -22.68 -10.20
C LYS A 162 -5.66 -21.98 -9.35
N ALA A 163 -5.69 -20.68 -9.40
CA ALA A 163 -6.69 -19.89 -8.71
C ALA A 163 -7.02 -18.62 -9.50
N GLY A 164 -8.25 -18.16 -9.41
CA GLY A 164 -8.67 -16.85 -9.96
C GLY A 164 -8.25 -15.69 -9.06
N GLN A 165 -8.10 -15.94 -7.76
CA GLN A 165 -7.65 -14.97 -6.76
C GLN A 165 -6.69 -15.66 -5.82
N TYR A 166 -5.58 -15.02 -5.49
CA TYR A 166 -4.56 -15.60 -4.62
C TYR A 166 -3.74 -14.50 -3.92
N GLU A 167 -3.16 -14.87 -2.80
CA GLU A 167 -2.13 -14.11 -2.12
C GLU A 167 -0.80 -14.88 -2.22
N VAL A 168 0.28 -14.17 -2.52
CA VAL A 168 1.63 -14.73 -2.49
C VAL A 168 2.41 -14.03 -1.39
N VAL A 169 2.89 -14.81 -0.43
CA VAL A 169 3.81 -14.33 0.61
C VAL A 169 5.16 -15.01 0.37
N ALA A 170 6.22 -14.23 0.16
CA ALA A 170 7.55 -14.74 -0.10
C ALA A 170 8.58 -14.10 0.82
N GLU A 171 9.37 -14.93 1.48
CA GLU A 171 10.58 -14.52 2.18
C GLU A 171 11.78 -14.91 1.32
N LEU A 172 12.59 -13.93 0.93
CA LEU A 172 13.68 -14.12 -0.01
C LEU A 172 15.00 -13.72 0.64
N THR A 173 16.01 -14.56 0.49
CA THR A 173 17.40 -14.25 0.86
C THR A 173 18.22 -14.06 -0.42
N PRO A 174 18.43 -12.81 -0.88
CA PRO A 174 19.19 -12.56 -2.08
C PRO A 174 20.67 -12.85 -1.85
N GLN A 175 21.31 -13.47 -2.83
CA GLN A 175 22.76 -13.65 -2.85
C GLN A 175 23.46 -12.41 -3.39
N ALA A 176 24.74 -12.24 -3.08
CA ALA A 176 25.54 -11.15 -3.62
C ALA A 176 25.52 -11.16 -5.17
N GLY A 177 25.19 -10.02 -5.77
CA GLY A 177 25.07 -9.88 -7.23
C GLY A 177 23.70 -10.26 -7.80
N THR A 178 22.71 -10.61 -6.96
CA THR A 178 21.30 -10.75 -7.41
C THR A 178 20.77 -9.40 -7.87
N LYS A 179 20.16 -9.36 -9.06
CA LYS A 179 19.52 -8.16 -9.65
C LYS A 179 18.03 -8.41 -9.80
#